data_44de8bbe12f4b677504884239c65c31f
#
_entry.id   44de8bbe12f4b677504884239c65c31f
#
_cell.length_a   1.000
_cell.length_b   1.000
_cell.length_c   1.000
_cell.angle_alpha   90.00
_cell.angle_beta   90.00
_cell.angle_gamma   90.00
#
_symmetry.space_group_name_H-M   'P 1'
#
loop_
_entity.id
_entity.type
_entity.pdbx_description
1 polymer ?
#
loop_
_entity_poly.entity_id
_entity_poly.type
_entity_poly.pdbx_seq_one_letter_code
_entity_poly.pdbx_strand_id
1 'polypeptide(L)'
;MSAIRRILSVSVATATVIGLVVPVGYAPPAMAAACSAPEANVPPPAGMPNIPSPGPVAPPMGRRPRGANDNAPLPKLGPLISSLLKAIPQRPAQLQAAVTPVPPVPGAAVPQSPNANQAVPEAVPVPPEPPAGIAGAPTSLVDFVTGPNSPNRTLQRFGISGTDLGIPWDNGDPANRQVLMAFGDTFGYCAMHGQQWRYNVLFRSQDHDLSHGIHVADGVPNNPYSGSPVWAPGLSKQVLNSIHKAGHETGIIPTSAIALGRTQYMNFMSIKNWGRDGEWSTNYSGIARSLDNGQTWGVYPGSIRLAAADTVPGGRFFPGNENFQMGAFMPGKDGYLYSFGTPPGRSGAAFLSRVQPGALPDLGKYQYWNGEGRGWVPVDPSAATPIFPGPVGEMSGQYNDYLKQYLVLYTNGGNNDVIARTAPKPEGPWSPEQPLVTSFQMPGGIYAPMIHPWSNGKDLYFNLSLWSAYDVMLMHTVLP
;
A
#
# COMPACT_ATOMS: atom_id res chain seq x y z
N MET A 1 87.64 -1.06 -31.70
CA MET A 1 86.95 -0.04 -30.93
C MET A 1 85.48 -0.23 -31.18
N SER A 2 84.84 -0.97 -30.31
CA SER A 2 83.37 -1.44 -30.47
C SER A 2 82.57 -0.91 -29.32
N ALA A 3 81.54 -0.11 -29.61
CA ALA A 3 80.59 0.44 -28.65
C ALA A 3 79.36 -0.47 -28.55
N ILE A 4 79.18 -1.08 -27.40
CA ILE A 4 78.04 -1.94 -27.08
C ILE A 4 76.88 -1.05 -26.68
N ARG A 5 75.81 -1.02 -27.48
CA ARG A 5 74.53 -0.44 -27.10
C ARG A 5 73.75 -1.48 -26.29
N ARG A 6 73.39 -1.18 -25.05
CA ARG A 6 72.41 -1.91 -24.25
C ARG A 6 70.99 -1.49 -24.65
N ILE A 7 70.22 -2.43 -25.13
CA ILE A 7 68.81 -2.27 -25.38
C ILE A 7 68.10 -2.71 -24.10
N LEU A 8 67.34 -1.77 -23.46
CA LEU A 8 66.44 -2.07 -22.39
C LEU A 8 65.12 -2.61 -23.03
N SER A 9 64.82 -3.88 -22.78
CA SER A 9 63.56 -4.48 -23.15
C SER A 9 62.53 -4.14 -22.06
N VAL A 10 61.53 -3.34 -22.39
CA VAL A 10 60.36 -3.11 -21.55
C VAL A 10 59.35 -4.19 -21.89
N SER A 11 59.16 -5.14 -21.00
CA SER A 11 58.10 -6.13 -21.11
C SER A 11 56.78 -5.52 -20.72
N VAL A 12 55.90 -5.28 -21.69
CA VAL A 12 54.48 -4.92 -21.44
C VAL A 12 53.75 -6.21 -21.16
N ALA A 13 53.32 -6.41 -19.92
CA ALA A 13 52.43 -7.49 -19.54
C ALA A 13 51.03 -7.14 -19.97
N THR A 14 50.57 -7.74 -21.05
CA THR A 14 49.18 -7.67 -21.51
C THR A 14 48.32 -8.59 -20.60
N ALA A 15 47.57 -8.01 -19.67
CA ALA A 15 46.60 -8.75 -18.90
C ALA A 15 45.39 -9.05 -19.81
N THR A 16 45.27 -10.30 -20.26
CA THR A 16 44.09 -10.78 -20.98
C THR A 16 42.97 -10.99 -19.95
N VAL A 17 42.02 -10.06 -19.90
CA VAL A 17 40.77 -10.26 -19.16
C VAL A 17 39.95 -11.29 -19.95
N ILE A 18 39.96 -12.52 -19.51
CA ILE A 18 39.02 -13.53 -19.98
C ILE A 18 37.67 -13.16 -19.39
N GLY A 19 36.86 -12.48 -20.18
CA GLY A 19 35.44 -12.25 -19.86
C GLY A 19 34.69 -13.60 -19.83
N LEU A 20 34.42 -14.12 -18.63
CA LEU A 20 33.46 -15.19 -18.47
C LEU A 20 32.09 -14.61 -18.86
N VAL A 21 31.68 -14.82 -20.09
CA VAL A 21 30.28 -14.65 -20.50
C VAL A 21 29.51 -15.80 -19.87
N VAL A 22 29.02 -15.60 -18.65
CA VAL A 22 27.98 -16.47 -18.09
C VAL A 22 26.76 -16.24 -18.96
N PRO A 23 26.21 -17.25 -19.64
CA PRO A 23 24.95 -17.09 -20.33
C PRO A 23 23.94 -16.68 -19.24
N VAL A 24 23.41 -15.47 -19.32
CA VAL A 24 22.24 -15.07 -18.55
C VAL A 24 21.10 -15.95 -19.11
N GLY A 25 20.95 -17.13 -18.51
CA GLY A 25 19.78 -17.95 -18.75
C GLY A 25 18.58 -17.09 -18.43
N TYR A 26 17.69 -16.93 -19.37
CA TYR A 26 16.35 -16.37 -19.13
C TYR A 26 15.74 -17.23 -18.02
N ALA A 27 15.83 -16.76 -16.78
CA ALA A 27 14.99 -17.30 -15.73
C ALA A 27 13.55 -17.04 -16.17
N PRO A 28 12.68 -18.05 -16.21
CA PRO A 28 11.27 -17.81 -16.45
C PRO A 28 10.81 -16.73 -15.46
N PRO A 29 9.88 -15.84 -15.84
CA PRO A 29 9.38 -14.81 -14.94
C PRO A 29 8.99 -15.50 -13.64
N ALA A 30 9.54 -15.02 -12.52
CA ALA A 30 9.27 -15.57 -11.21
C ALA A 30 7.76 -15.53 -11.01
N MET A 31 7.13 -16.71 -11.04
CA MET A 31 5.72 -16.84 -10.71
C MET A 31 5.61 -16.61 -9.20
N ALA A 32 4.63 -15.82 -8.76
CA ALA A 32 4.40 -15.61 -7.35
C ALA A 32 4.31 -16.96 -6.63
N ALA A 33 4.94 -17.07 -5.48
CA ALA A 33 5.28 -18.36 -4.88
C ALA A 33 4.11 -19.08 -4.20
N ALA A 34 2.87 -18.55 -4.26
CA ALA A 34 1.72 -19.16 -3.59
C ALA A 34 1.57 -20.66 -3.85
N CYS A 35 1.92 -21.12 -5.06
CA CYS A 35 1.90 -22.54 -5.42
C CYS A 35 3.28 -23.14 -5.73
N SER A 36 4.36 -22.41 -5.59
CA SER A 36 5.71 -22.92 -5.77
C SER A 36 6.33 -23.41 -4.45
N ALA A 37 5.78 -23.03 -3.31
CA ALA A 37 6.19 -23.56 -2.03
C ALA A 37 5.77 -25.04 -1.90
N PRO A 38 6.65 -25.93 -1.38
CA PRO A 38 6.32 -27.35 -1.17
C PRO A 38 5.05 -27.55 -0.34
N GLU A 39 4.84 -26.71 0.65
CA GLU A 39 3.68 -26.74 1.56
C GLU A 39 2.35 -26.52 0.83
N ALA A 40 2.34 -25.74 -0.25
CA ALA A 40 1.14 -25.46 -1.02
C ALA A 40 0.66 -26.68 -1.84
N ASN A 41 1.55 -27.63 -2.12
CA ASN A 41 1.32 -28.81 -2.95
C ASN A 41 1.01 -30.07 -2.14
N VAL A 42 0.87 -29.96 -0.82
CA VAL A 42 0.43 -31.09 0.00
C VAL A 42 -1.03 -31.44 -0.33
N PRO A 43 -1.44 -32.72 -0.17
CA PRO A 43 -2.84 -33.09 -0.32
C PRO A 43 -3.73 -32.32 0.69
N PRO A 44 -4.92 -31.89 0.29
CA PRO A 44 -5.86 -31.29 1.21
C PRO A 44 -6.32 -32.30 2.26
N PRO A 45 -6.76 -31.86 3.44
CA PRO A 45 -7.40 -32.72 4.42
C PRO A 45 -8.56 -33.50 3.82
N ALA A 46 -8.75 -34.75 4.27
CA ALA A 46 -9.87 -35.58 3.83
C ALA A 46 -11.22 -34.87 4.07
N GLY A 47 -12.07 -34.86 3.06
CA GLY A 47 -13.39 -34.23 3.12
C GLY A 47 -13.37 -32.71 2.89
N MET A 48 -12.24 -32.11 2.55
CA MET A 48 -12.23 -30.68 2.18
C MET A 48 -13.04 -30.44 0.90
N PRO A 49 -14.03 -29.54 0.92
CA PRO A 49 -14.87 -29.33 -0.25
C PRO A 49 -14.09 -28.67 -1.41
N ASN A 50 -14.44 -29.03 -2.63
CA ASN A 50 -14.10 -28.25 -3.79
C ASN A 50 -14.90 -26.93 -3.75
N ILE A 51 -14.22 -25.82 -3.93
CA ILE A 51 -14.88 -24.53 -4.09
C ILE A 51 -15.01 -24.20 -5.58
N PRO A 52 -16.13 -23.61 -6.00
CA PRO A 52 -16.24 -23.11 -7.36
C PRO A 52 -15.17 -22.03 -7.59
N SER A 53 -14.40 -22.15 -8.68
CA SER A 53 -13.56 -21.03 -9.09
C SER A 53 -14.42 -19.82 -9.40
N PRO A 54 -14.10 -18.63 -8.90
CA PRO A 54 -14.87 -17.41 -9.16
C PRO A 54 -14.80 -16.95 -10.61
N GLY A 55 -13.86 -17.46 -11.38
CA GLY A 55 -13.68 -17.15 -12.81
C GLY A 55 -13.22 -18.35 -13.62
N PRO A 56 -13.24 -18.25 -14.95
CA PRO A 56 -12.92 -19.37 -15.85
C PRO A 56 -11.46 -19.78 -15.80
N VAL A 57 -10.58 -18.93 -15.36
CA VAL A 57 -9.15 -19.17 -15.21
C VAL A 57 -8.69 -18.48 -13.94
N ALA A 58 -7.95 -19.17 -13.07
CA ALA A 58 -7.22 -18.50 -12.00
C ALA A 58 -6.37 -17.40 -12.65
N PRO A 59 -6.36 -16.18 -12.12
CA PRO A 59 -5.52 -15.16 -12.69
C PRO A 59 -4.09 -15.67 -12.70
N PRO A 60 -3.28 -15.23 -13.63
CA PRO A 60 -1.85 -15.27 -13.39
C PRO A 60 -1.67 -14.53 -12.06
N MET A 61 -1.20 -15.27 -11.04
CA MET A 61 -1.02 -14.78 -9.68
C MET A 61 -0.55 -13.35 -9.72
N GLY A 62 -1.25 -12.45 -9.06
CA GLY A 62 -1.11 -11.02 -8.96
C GLY A 62 -0.02 -10.39 -9.83
N ARG A 63 -0.04 -9.17 -10.16
CA ARG A 63 1.00 -8.62 -11.05
C ARG A 63 2.21 -8.20 -10.26
N ARG A 64 3.33 -8.75 -10.69
CA ARG A 64 4.67 -8.38 -10.23
C ARG A 64 4.78 -6.86 -10.10
N PRO A 65 5.24 -6.31 -8.98
CA PRO A 65 5.54 -4.90 -8.86
C PRO A 65 6.60 -4.48 -9.87
N ARG A 66 6.45 -3.31 -10.48
CA ARG A 66 7.38 -2.81 -11.49
C ARG A 66 8.75 -2.51 -10.85
N GLY A 67 9.83 -2.82 -11.56
CA GLY A 67 11.20 -2.49 -11.15
C GLY A 67 11.76 -3.35 -10.02
N ALA A 68 11.09 -4.41 -9.72
CA ALA A 68 11.41 -5.21 -8.58
C ALA A 68 12.78 -5.85 -8.61
N ASN A 69 13.43 -5.74 -7.48
CA ASN A 69 14.37 -6.74 -6.99
C ASN A 69 13.62 -8.01 -6.55
N ASP A 70 12.64 -8.42 -7.33
CA ASP A 70 11.93 -9.68 -7.16
C ASP A 70 12.73 -10.88 -7.69
N ASN A 71 13.92 -10.62 -8.17
CA ASN A 71 14.86 -11.64 -8.52
C ASN A 71 15.14 -12.50 -7.29
N ALA A 72 15.29 -13.80 -7.53
CA ALA A 72 15.79 -14.75 -6.55
C ALA A 72 16.91 -14.08 -5.72
N PRO A 73 16.97 -14.32 -4.40
CA PRO A 73 17.97 -13.71 -3.56
C PRO A 73 19.32 -13.85 -4.27
N LEU A 74 20.00 -12.74 -4.46
CA LEU A 74 21.36 -12.73 -5.00
C LEU A 74 22.10 -13.88 -4.35
N PRO A 75 22.78 -14.77 -5.09
CA PRO A 75 23.53 -15.84 -4.48
C PRO A 75 24.35 -15.19 -3.37
N LYS A 76 24.31 -15.77 -2.16
CA LYS A 76 25.07 -15.29 -1.01
C LYS A 76 26.54 -15.25 -1.43
N LEU A 77 26.92 -14.20 -2.10
CA LEU A 77 28.30 -13.90 -2.35
C LEU A 77 28.85 -13.55 -0.97
N GLY A 78 29.62 -14.49 -0.46
CA GLY A 78 30.10 -14.51 0.91
C GLY A 78 30.86 -13.22 1.31
N PRO A 79 31.52 -13.20 2.46
CA PRO A 79 32.09 -11.98 3.09
C PRO A 79 33.01 -11.14 2.21
N LEU A 80 33.41 -11.60 1.03
CA LEU A 80 34.29 -10.92 0.08
C LEU A 80 33.71 -9.62 -0.51
N ILE A 81 32.39 -9.52 -0.71
CA ILE A 81 31.77 -8.30 -1.25
C ILE A 81 31.54 -7.24 -0.18
N SER A 82 31.25 -7.64 1.05
CA SER A 82 31.14 -6.69 2.15
C SER A 82 32.46 -6.01 2.50
N SER A 83 33.59 -6.66 2.23
CA SER A 83 34.92 -6.05 2.36
C SER A 83 35.27 -5.13 1.19
N LEU A 84 34.82 -5.41 -0.03
CA LEU A 84 35.01 -4.53 -1.18
C LEU A 84 34.19 -3.24 -1.09
N LEU A 85 32.95 -3.31 -0.60
CA LEU A 85 32.10 -2.12 -0.39
C LEU A 85 32.60 -1.22 0.76
N LYS A 86 33.33 -1.79 1.73
CA LYS A 86 33.99 -1.02 2.79
C LYS A 86 35.31 -0.34 2.34
N ALA A 87 35.86 -0.72 1.19
CA ALA A 87 37.10 -0.19 0.66
C ALA A 87 36.90 0.99 -0.32
N ILE A 88 35.69 1.44 -0.58
CA ILE A 88 35.42 2.63 -1.37
C ILE A 88 35.63 3.86 -0.48
N PRO A 89 36.65 4.73 -0.73
CA PRO A 89 36.82 5.92 0.08
C PRO A 89 35.60 6.82 -0.01
N GLN A 90 34.98 7.08 1.12
CA GLN A 90 33.92 8.10 1.23
C GLN A 90 34.61 9.47 0.97
N ARG A 91 34.32 10.11 -0.15
CA ARG A 91 34.68 11.50 -0.38
C ARG A 91 33.92 12.39 0.60
N PRO A 92 34.59 13.22 1.39
CA PRO A 92 33.88 14.17 2.23
C PRO A 92 33.22 15.23 1.36
N ALA A 93 31.92 15.40 1.56
CA ALA A 93 31.18 16.54 1.03
C ALA A 93 31.57 17.79 1.84
N GLN A 94 32.50 18.61 1.31
CA GLN A 94 32.69 19.97 1.76
C GLN A 94 32.62 20.88 0.55
N LEU A 95 31.50 21.57 0.42
CA LEU A 95 31.39 22.85 -0.24
C LEU A 95 30.33 23.65 0.48
N GLN A 96 30.70 24.20 1.63
CA GLN A 96 30.00 25.34 2.21
C GLN A 96 30.46 26.58 1.46
N ALA A 97 29.54 27.19 0.70
CA ALA A 97 29.75 28.55 0.20
C ALA A 97 29.60 29.53 1.38
N ALA A 98 30.68 30.25 1.65
CA ALA A 98 30.74 31.32 2.63
C ALA A 98 29.84 32.48 2.17
N VAL A 99 28.82 32.79 2.95
CA VAL A 99 28.07 34.04 2.83
C VAL A 99 28.74 35.06 3.73
N THR A 100 29.33 36.08 3.13
CA THR A 100 29.88 37.26 3.84
C THR A 100 28.75 38.11 4.37
N PRO A 101 28.83 38.63 5.62
CA PRO A 101 27.82 39.51 6.16
C PRO A 101 28.04 40.97 5.65
N VAL A 102 26.93 41.59 5.26
CA VAL A 102 26.89 43.04 4.93
C VAL A 102 26.76 43.84 6.24
N PRO A 103 27.52 44.93 6.43
CA PRO A 103 27.47 45.74 7.63
C PRO A 103 26.22 46.62 7.70
N PRO A 104 25.74 47.00 8.90
CA PRO A 104 24.52 47.81 9.09
C PRO A 104 24.76 49.28 8.82
N VAL A 105 23.76 49.91 8.18
CA VAL A 105 23.69 51.35 7.96
C VAL A 105 23.05 52.02 9.20
N PRO A 106 23.57 53.17 9.70
CA PRO A 106 23.04 53.84 10.89
C PRO A 106 21.74 54.56 10.63
N GLY A 107 20.90 54.56 11.68
CA GLY A 107 19.53 55.04 11.68
C GLY A 107 19.35 56.57 11.55
N ALA A 108 18.14 56.93 11.13
CA ALA A 108 17.56 58.24 11.32
C ALA A 108 16.33 58.10 12.22
N ALA A 109 16.32 58.90 13.29
CA ALA A 109 15.22 58.99 14.24
C ALA A 109 14.05 59.76 13.63
N VAL A 110 12.81 59.27 13.89
CA VAL A 110 11.58 59.98 13.60
C VAL A 110 10.76 60.10 14.90
N PRO A 111 10.11 61.24 15.16
CA PRO A 111 9.55 61.56 16.47
C PRO A 111 8.21 60.89 16.74
N GLN A 112 7.98 60.60 18.02
CA GLN A 112 6.72 60.11 18.57
C GLN A 112 5.64 61.17 18.55
N SER A 113 4.42 60.80 18.22
CA SER A 113 3.18 61.51 18.60
C SER A 113 2.22 60.52 19.26
N PRO A 114 1.44 60.95 20.25
CA PRO A 114 0.74 60.06 21.15
C PRO A 114 -0.73 59.84 20.81
N ASN A 115 -1.26 58.72 21.30
CA ASN A 115 -2.68 58.38 21.52
C ASN A 115 -3.52 58.00 20.32
N ALA A 116 -3.95 56.73 20.31
CA ALA A 116 -5.35 56.37 20.43
C ALA A 116 -5.55 54.85 20.47
N ASN A 117 -6.36 54.40 21.38
CA ASN A 117 -7.11 53.15 21.45
C ASN A 117 -6.32 51.82 21.28
N GLN A 118 -6.17 51.13 22.39
CA GLN A 118 -5.85 49.72 22.44
C GLN A 118 -6.96 48.92 21.73
N ALA A 119 -6.76 48.63 20.47
CA ALA A 119 -7.42 47.51 19.82
C ALA A 119 -6.78 46.21 20.37
N VAL A 120 -7.60 45.29 20.83
CA VAL A 120 -7.20 43.92 21.19
C VAL A 120 -6.43 43.35 19.99
N PRO A 121 -5.22 42.82 20.15
CA PRO A 121 -4.50 42.22 19.01
C PRO A 121 -5.32 41.05 18.49
N GLU A 122 -5.79 41.17 17.26
CA GLU A 122 -6.31 40.05 16.50
C GLU A 122 -5.19 39.00 16.45
N ALA A 123 -5.49 37.79 16.93
CA ALA A 123 -4.51 36.71 16.99
C ALA A 123 -3.96 36.46 15.57
N VAL A 124 -2.68 36.76 15.37
CA VAL A 124 -1.99 36.48 14.12
C VAL A 124 -2.11 34.96 13.88
N PRO A 125 -2.65 34.54 12.74
CA PRO A 125 -2.74 33.13 12.44
C PRO A 125 -1.34 32.52 12.54
N VAL A 126 -1.15 31.55 13.44
CA VAL A 126 0.09 30.79 13.53
C VAL A 126 0.24 30.03 12.20
N PRO A 127 1.35 30.19 11.48
CA PRO A 127 1.58 29.44 10.27
C PRO A 127 1.42 27.93 10.56
N PRO A 128 0.83 27.15 9.66
CA PRO A 128 0.71 25.71 9.85
C PRO A 128 2.11 25.11 10.04
N GLU A 129 2.21 24.21 11.01
CA GLU A 129 3.45 23.48 11.27
C GLU A 129 3.91 22.75 9.99
N PRO A 130 5.20 22.82 9.64
CA PRO A 130 5.71 22.15 8.44
C PRO A 130 5.52 20.63 8.55
N PRO A 131 5.35 19.92 7.41
CA PRO A 131 5.20 18.47 7.41
C PRO A 131 6.35 17.76 8.14
N ALA A 132 6.03 16.80 9.00
CA ALA A 132 7.00 16.03 9.76
C ALA A 132 7.92 15.20 8.85
N GLY A 133 9.22 15.21 9.16
CA GLY A 133 10.21 14.39 8.45
C GLY A 133 10.29 13.01 9.08
N ILE A 134 9.96 11.98 8.32
CA ILE A 134 10.00 10.57 8.77
C ILE A 134 10.83 9.66 7.83
N ALA A 135 11.53 10.24 6.87
CA ALA A 135 12.37 9.50 5.95
C ALA A 135 13.46 8.70 6.69
N GLY A 136 13.60 7.42 6.33
CA GLY A 136 14.60 6.54 6.94
C GLY A 136 14.34 6.19 8.41
N ALA A 137 13.12 6.41 8.92
CA ALA A 137 12.73 5.94 10.24
C ALA A 137 12.99 4.42 10.37
N PRO A 138 13.55 3.94 11.50
CA PRO A 138 13.87 2.54 11.68
C PRO A 138 12.65 1.66 11.47
N THR A 139 12.71 0.80 10.46
CA THR A 139 11.62 -0.11 10.11
C THR A 139 12.12 -1.55 10.06
N SER A 140 11.38 -2.46 10.66
CA SER A 140 11.71 -3.88 10.74
C SER A 140 10.49 -4.77 10.50
N LEU A 141 10.74 -5.99 10.05
CA LEU A 141 9.74 -7.06 10.05
C LEU A 141 9.47 -7.49 11.50
N VAL A 142 8.19 -7.56 11.88
CA VAL A 142 7.76 -8.18 13.13
C VAL A 142 7.56 -9.66 12.91
N ASP A 143 6.59 -10.02 12.05
CA ASP A 143 6.29 -11.42 11.71
C ASP A 143 5.47 -11.49 10.41
N PHE A 144 5.28 -12.68 9.89
CA PHE A 144 4.35 -12.94 8.78
C PHE A 144 2.91 -13.08 9.30
N VAL A 145 1.98 -12.39 8.66
CA VAL A 145 0.53 -12.54 8.94
C VAL A 145 -0.03 -13.77 8.22
N THR A 146 0.46 -14.03 7.01
CA THR A 146 0.02 -15.16 6.15
C THR A 146 1.21 -15.96 5.66
N GLY A 147 0.92 -17.13 5.09
CA GLY A 147 1.91 -18.02 4.47
C GLY A 147 2.56 -19.03 5.40
N PRO A 148 3.53 -19.80 4.87
CA PRO A 148 4.16 -20.89 5.61
C PRO A 148 5.01 -20.42 6.80
N ASN A 149 5.53 -19.18 6.74
CA ASN A 149 6.32 -18.61 7.82
C ASN A 149 5.46 -17.93 8.90
N SER A 150 4.15 -17.89 8.71
CA SER A 150 3.23 -17.25 9.65
C SER A 150 2.89 -18.19 10.83
N PRO A 151 2.90 -17.70 12.08
CA PRO A 151 2.40 -18.45 13.24
C PRO A 151 0.92 -18.80 13.10
N ASN A 152 0.19 -18.12 12.22
CA ASN A 152 -1.20 -18.40 11.91
C ASN A 152 -1.40 -19.68 11.12
N ARG A 153 -0.36 -20.31 10.54
CA ARG A 153 -0.43 -21.58 9.79
C ARG A 153 -1.57 -21.56 8.76
N THR A 154 -1.57 -20.54 7.89
CA THR A 154 -2.76 -20.15 7.13
C THR A 154 -3.25 -21.22 6.14
N LEU A 155 -2.35 -22.08 5.64
CA LEU A 155 -2.78 -23.20 4.77
C LEU A 155 -3.64 -24.21 5.55
N GLN A 156 -3.20 -24.61 6.73
CA GLN A 156 -3.88 -25.66 7.52
C GLN A 156 -5.17 -25.14 8.17
N ARG A 157 -5.17 -23.89 8.64
CA ARG A 157 -6.28 -23.34 9.43
C ARG A 157 -7.31 -22.59 8.59
N PHE A 158 -6.94 -22.17 7.38
CA PHE A 158 -7.79 -21.31 6.54
C PHE A 158 -7.81 -21.70 5.06
N GLY A 159 -7.03 -22.72 4.67
CA GLY A 159 -6.87 -23.11 3.25
C GLY A 159 -6.23 -21.98 2.43
N ILE A 160 -5.22 -21.29 2.98
CA ILE A 160 -4.54 -20.16 2.33
C ILE A 160 -3.05 -20.46 2.25
N SER A 161 -2.55 -20.74 1.04
CA SER A 161 -1.13 -20.91 0.76
C SER A 161 -0.43 -19.59 0.46
N GLY A 162 -1.17 -18.61 -0.05
CA GLY A 162 -0.66 -17.27 -0.33
C GLY A 162 -1.80 -16.29 -0.62
N THR A 163 -1.59 -15.03 -0.24
CA THR A 163 -2.51 -13.91 -0.44
C THR A 163 -1.78 -12.60 -0.25
N ASP A 164 -2.41 -11.49 -0.60
CA ASP A 164 -1.81 -10.16 -0.53
C ASP A 164 -2.73 -9.12 0.13
N LEU A 165 -2.27 -7.87 0.15
CA LEU A 165 -2.89 -6.66 0.71
C LEU A 165 -2.96 -6.66 2.23
N GLY A 166 -3.86 -7.41 2.87
CA GLY A 166 -4.03 -7.39 4.31
C GLY A 166 -4.50 -6.03 4.84
N ILE A 167 -5.52 -5.44 4.24
CA ILE A 167 -6.09 -4.11 4.56
C ILE A 167 -6.77 -4.17 5.93
N PRO A 168 -6.22 -3.54 7.00
CA PRO A 168 -6.77 -3.64 8.34
C PRO A 168 -7.67 -2.46 8.68
N TRP A 169 -8.74 -2.69 9.45
CA TRP A 169 -9.56 -1.64 10.06
C TRP A 169 -10.20 -2.13 11.37
N ASP A 170 -10.44 -1.20 12.31
CA ASP A 170 -11.19 -1.48 13.54
C ASP A 170 -12.66 -1.76 13.19
N ASN A 171 -13.25 -2.80 13.78
CA ASN A 171 -14.63 -3.19 13.48
C ASN A 171 -15.71 -2.26 14.08
N GLY A 172 -15.30 -1.29 14.90
CA GLY A 172 -16.23 -0.33 15.52
C GLY A 172 -17.19 -0.92 16.55
N ASP A 173 -16.93 -2.14 17.03
CA ASP A 173 -17.74 -2.80 18.08
C ASP A 173 -16.99 -2.78 19.41
N PRO A 174 -17.34 -1.88 20.35
CA PRO A 174 -16.62 -1.79 21.64
C PRO A 174 -16.81 -3.02 22.55
N ALA A 175 -17.86 -3.80 22.32
CA ALA A 175 -18.12 -5.02 23.11
C ALA A 175 -17.34 -6.24 22.59
N ASN A 176 -17.02 -6.25 21.29
CA ASN A 176 -16.26 -7.33 20.63
C ASN A 176 -15.22 -6.71 19.69
N ARG A 177 -14.34 -5.91 20.25
CA ARG A 177 -13.36 -5.16 19.48
C ARG A 177 -12.40 -6.07 18.72
N GLN A 178 -12.37 -5.92 17.42
CA GLN A 178 -11.51 -6.68 16.52
C GLN A 178 -10.93 -5.77 15.43
N VAL A 179 -9.77 -6.13 14.93
CA VAL A 179 -9.29 -5.66 13.63
C VAL A 179 -9.73 -6.67 12.58
N LEU A 180 -10.45 -6.19 11.58
CA LEU A 180 -10.74 -6.93 10.37
C LEU A 180 -9.63 -6.67 9.37
N MET A 181 -9.28 -7.67 8.55
CA MET A 181 -8.26 -7.55 7.50
C MET A 181 -8.77 -8.17 6.22
N ALA A 182 -8.91 -7.38 5.16
CA ALA A 182 -9.30 -7.84 3.83
C ALA A 182 -8.06 -8.13 2.99
N PHE A 183 -8.07 -9.26 2.30
CA PHE A 183 -7.01 -9.71 1.41
C PHE A 183 -7.51 -9.75 -0.04
N GLY A 184 -6.58 -9.65 -1.00
CA GLY A 184 -6.85 -9.77 -2.43
C GLY A 184 -6.88 -11.21 -2.91
N ASP A 185 -6.38 -11.46 -4.12
CA ASP A 185 -6.32 -12.79 -4.70
C ASP A 185 -5.69 -13.78 -3.73
N THR A 186 -6.40 -14.86 -3.47
CA THR A 186 -6.04 -15.83 -2.44
C THR A 186 -6.04 -17.23 -3.03
N PHE A 187 -4.96 -17.97 -2.80
CA PHE A 187 -4.78 -19.35 -3.22
C PHE A 187 -4.81 -20.28 -2.01
N GLY A 188 -5.20 -21.52 -2.24
CA GLY A 188 -5.26 -22.54 -1.21
C GLY A 188 -4.41 -23.75 -1.54
N TYR A 189 -4.95 -24.97 -1.37
CA TYR A 189 -4.27 -26.20 -1.74
C TYR A 189 -4.10 -26.26 -3.26
N CYS A 190 -2.88 -26.05 -3.73
CA CYS A 190 -2.57 -25.88 -5.14
C CYS A 190 -2.76 -27.15 -5.98
N ALA A 191 -2.76 -28.32 -5.35
CA ALA A 191 -3.11 -29.60 -5.99
C ALA A 191 -4.61 -29.73 -6.31
N MET A 192 -5.46 -28.89 -5.71
CA MET A 192 -6.89 -28.89 -6.01
C MET A 192 -7.20 -28.13 -7.30
N HIS A 193 -8.30 -28.51 -7.96
CA HIS A 193 -8.76 -27.83 -9.17
C HIS A 193 -8.94 -26.32 -8.91
N GLY A 194 -8.40 -25.48 -9.81
CA GLY A 194 -8.42 -24.03 -9.68
C GLY A 194 -7.59 -23.50 -8.51
N GLN A 195 -6.73 -24.33 -7.90
CA GLN A 195 -5.83 -23.95 -6.80
C GLN A 195 -6.56 -23.33 -5.61
N GLN A 196 -7.85 -23.64 -5.46
CA GLN A 196 -8.77 -23.02 -4.50
C GLN A 196 -8.73 -21.48 -4.53
N TRP A 197 -8.57 -20.89 -5.70
CA TRP A 197 -8.50 -19.46 -5.86
C TRP A 197 -9.81 -18.75 -5.49
N ARG A 198 -9.66 -17.64 -4.79
CA ARG A 198 -10.73 -16.71 -4.34
C ARG A 198 -10.31 -15.29 -4.67
N TYR A 199 -11.23 -14.45 -5.09
CA TYR A 199 -10.95 -13.02 -5.34
C TYR A 199 -10.50 -12.27 -4.09
N ASN A 200 -10.94 -12.72 -2.92
CA ASN A 200 -10.68 -12.05 -1.66
C ASN A 200 -11.08 -12.94 -0.49
N VAL A 201 -10.47 -12.71 0.66
CA VAL A 201 -10.84 -13.34 1.94
C VAL A 201 -10.75 -12.30 3.06
N LEU A 202 -11.23 -12.66 4.26
CA LEU A 202 -11.22 -11.79 5.42
C LEU A 202 -10.67 -12.52 6.65
N PHE A 203 -9.79 -11.86 7.40
CA PHE A 203 -9.42 -12.26 8.76
C PHE A 203 -9.96 -11.29 9.79
N ARG A 204 -10.06 -11.78 11.05
CA ARG A 204 -10.40 -11.00 12.23
C ARG A 204 -9.42 -11.36 13.35
N SER A 205 -8.86 -10.33 14.00
CA SER A 205 -7.96 -10.49 15.14
C SER A 205 -8.43 -9.65 16.30
N GLN A 206 -8.24 -10.19 17.51
CA GLN A 206 -8.43 -9.47 18.78
C GLN A 206 -7.09 -9.09 19.40
N ASP A 207 -6.01 -9.30 18.68
CA ASP A 207 -4.67 -9.06 19.19
C ASP A 207 -4.40 -7.57 19.32
N HIS A 208 -4.13 -7.12 20.54
CA HIS A 208 -3.82 -5.73 20.87
C HIS A 208 -2.33 -5.48 21.01
N ASP A 209 -1.52 -6.54 21.13
CA ASP A 209 -0.07 -6.46 21.22
C ASP A 209 0.58 -6.86 19.88
N LEU A 210 0.85 -5.87 19.07
CA LEU A 210 1.42 -6.06 17.73
C LEU A 210 2.92 -6.37 17.76
N SER A 211 3.59 -6.27 18.91
CA SER A 211 5.03 -6.49 19.02
C SER A 211 5.45 -7.94 18.75
N HIS A 212 4.52 -8.86 18.80
CA HIS A 212 4.73 -10.30 18.57
C HIS A 212 3.99 -10.84 17.34
N GLY A 213 3.51 -9.96 16.46
CA GLY A 213 2.74 -10.34 15.27
C GLY A 213 1.24 -10.12 15.41
N ILE A 214 0.47 -10.67 14.50
CA ILE A 214 -1.00 -10.66 14.53
C ILE A 214 -1.51 -12.09 14.61
N HIS A 215 -2.17 -12.41 15.71
CA HIS A 215 -2.82 -13.70 15.91
C HIS A 215 -4.26 -13.69 15.39
N VAL A 216 -4.61 -14.72 14.65
CA VAL A 216 -5.96 -14.95 14.11
C VAL A 216 -6.51 -16.25 14.70
N ALA A 217 -7.66 -16.19 15.36
CA ALA A 217 -8.34 -17.37 15.88
C ALA A 217 -8.85 -18.27 14.73
N ASP A 218 -9.20 -19.52 15.02
CA ASP A 218 -9.78 -20.39 13.99
C ASP A 218 -11.09 -19.84 13.43
N GLY A 219 -11.33 -20.11 12.15
CA GLY A 219 -12.61 -19.82 11.51
C GLY A 219 -13.68 -20.85 11.93
N VAL A 220 -14.82 -20.35 12.41
CA VAL A 220 -15.97 -21.17 12.78
C VAL A 220 -17.15 -20.82 11.89
N PRO A 221 -17.77 -21.81 11.20
CA PRO A 221 -18.92 -21.55 10.35
C PRO A 221 -20.03 -20.77 11.07
N ASN A 222 -20.57 -19.77 10.41
CA ASN A 222 -21.65 -18.90 10.91
C ASN A 222 -21.35 -18.09 12.18
N ASN A 223 -20.09 -18.05 12.61
CA ASN A 223 -19.68 -17.19 13.74
C ASN A 223 -19.06 -15.90 13.22
N PRO A 224 -19.73 -14.73 13.34
CA PRO A 224 -19.23 -13.45 12.83
C PRO A 224 -18.04 -12.90 13.62
N TYR A 225 -17.67 -13.50 14.75
CA TYR A 225 -16.53 -13.07 15.56
C TYR A 225 -15.35 -14.07 15.56
N SER A 226 -15.47 -15.20 14.84
CA SER A 226 -14.34 -16.12 14.63
C SER A 226 -13.29 -15.52 13.69
N GLY A 227 -12.09 -16.10 13.65
CA GLY A 227 -10.96 -15.52 12.95
C GLY A 227 -11.12 -15.32 11.45
N SER A 228 -12.05 -16.03 10.82
CA SER A 228 -12.37 -15.85 9.40
C SER A 228 -13.79 -16.31 9.09
N PRO A 229 -14.47 -15.68 8.14
CA PRO A 229 -15.62 -16.30 7.47
C PRO A 229 -15.15 -17.55 6.71
N VAL A 230 -15.80 -18.68 6.96
CA VAL A 230 -15.41 -19.96 6.36
C VAL A 230 -16.58 -20.66 5.69
N TRP A 231 -16.33 -21.44 4.63
CA TRP A 231 -17.29 -22.39 4.07
C TRP A 231 -17.35 -23.67 4.92
N ALA A 232 -16.18 -24.09 5.41
CA ALA A 232 -16.00 -25.24 6.29
C ALA A 232 -14.82 -24.97 7.22
N PRO A 233 -14.67 -25.69 8.35
CA PRO A 233 -13.46 -25.61 9.16
C PRO A 233 -12.20 -25.79 8.30
N GLY A 234 -11.22 -24.91 8.45
CA GLY A 234 -9.98 -24.92 7.67
C GLY A 234 -10.08 -24.34 6.25
N LEU A 235 -11.22 -23.74 5.86
CA LEU A 235 -11.40 -23.18 4.51
C LEU A 235 -12.10 -21.83 4.54
N SER A 236 -11.34 -20.74 4.49
CA SER A 236 -11.86 -19.38 4.40
C SER A 236 -12.65 -19.17 3.12
N LYS A 237 -13.80 -18.51 3.22
CA LYS A 237 -14.66 -18.22 2.07
C LYS A 237 -14.27 -16.89 1.41
N GLN A 238 -14.56 -16.79 0.11
CA GLN A 238 -14.65 -15.51 -0.56
C GLN A 238 -15.76 -14.67 0.07
N VAL A 239 -15.48 -13.44 0.46
CA VAL A 239 -16.45 -12.57 1.16
C VAL A 239 -17.16 -11.61 0.24
N LEU A 240 -16.49 -11.11 -0.80
CA LEU A 240 -17.08 -10.20 -1.78
C LEU A 240 -17.10 -10.85 -3.16
N ASN A 241 -18.31 -11.03 -3.68
CA ASN A 241 -18.51 -11.65 -4.99
C ASN A 241 -18.66 -10.60 -6.09
N SER A 242 -18.44 -11.03 -7.34
CA SER A 242 -18.86 -10.26 -8.50
C SER A 242 -20.36 -9.98 -8.47
N ILE A 243 -20.73 -8.78 -8.87
CA ILE A 243 -22.13 -8.40 -9.09
C ILE A 243 -22.56 -8.57 -10.56
N HIS A 244 -21.68 -9.15 -11.39
CA HIS A 244 -21.92 -9.49 -12.80
C HIS A 244 -22.44 -8.32 -13.66
N LYS A 245 -22.00 -7.09 -13.38
CA LYS A 245 -22.38 -5.91 -14.17
C LYS A 245 -21.51 -5.72 -15.40
N ALA A 246 -20.23 -6.11 -15.33
CA ALA A 246 -19.31 -6.03 -16.44
C ALA A 246 -19.34 -7.30 -17.29
N GLY A 247 -19.15 -7.14 -18.60
CA GLY A 247 -19.12 -8.29 -19.53
C GLY A 247 -17.86 -9.15 -19.37
N HIS A 248 -16.78 -8.58 -18.83
CA HIS A 248 -15.52 -9.27 -18.53
C HIS A 248 -14.99 -8.80 -17.20
N GLU A 249 -14.79 -9.74 -16.28
CA GLU A 249 -14.34 -9.46 -14.92
C GLU A 249 -13.39 -10.57 -14.46
N THR A 250 -12.17 -10.21 -14.11
CA THR A 250 -11.10 -11.14 -13.78
C THR A 250 -10.68 -11.07 -12.31
N GLY A 251 -11.32 -10.21 -11.52
CA GLY A 251 -11.05 -10.08 -10.09
C GLY A 251 -11.96 -9.06 -9.42
N ILE A 252 -12.20 -9.26 -8.13
CA ILE A 252 -12.86 -8.32 -7.23
C ILE A 252 -11.90 -8.10 -6.06
N ILE A 253 -11.20 -6.97 -6.11
CA ILE A 253 -10.07 -6.71 -5.22
C ILE A 253 -10.43 -5.59 -4.23
N PRO A 254 -10.37 -5.84 -2.92
CA PRO A 254 -10.47 -4.80 -1.90
C PRO A 254 -9.38 -3.74 -2.06
N THR A 255 -9.68 -2.49 -1.76
CA THR A 255 -8.68 -1.40 -1.82
C THR A 255 -8.61 -0.59 -0.54
N SER A 256 -9.71 -0.51 0.22
CA SER A 256 -9.77 0.15 1.52
C SER A 256 -10.99 -0.31 2.29
N ALA A 257 -10.97 -0.17 3.61
CA ALA A 257 -12.14 -0.46 4.42
C ALA A 257 -12.20 0.43 5.67
N ILE A 258 -13.41 0.55 6.23
CA ILE A 258 -13.67 1.32 7.46
C ILE A 258 -14.98 0.84 8.11
N ALA A 259 -15.09 0.99 9.42
CA ALA A 259 -16.35 0.87 10.12
C ALA A 259 -16.93 2.25 10.49
N LEU A 260 -18.23 2.38 10.35
CA LEU A 260 -19.00 3.51 10.88
C LEU A 260 -20.01 2.95 11.90
N GLY A 261 -19.71 3.14 13.18
CA GLY A 261 -20.26 2.30 14.23
C GLY A 261 -19.92 0.83 13.95
N ARG A 262 -20.89 -0.07 14.07
CA ARG A 262 -20.69 -1.52 13.80
C ARG A 262 -20.90 -1.92 12.33
N THR A 263 -21.24 -0.97 11.47
CA THR A 263 -21.43 -1.22 10.04
C THR A 263 -20.07 -1.15 9.33
N GLN A 264 -19.71 -2.23 8.64
CA GLN A 264 -18.47 -2.32 7.88
C GLN A 264 -18.68 -1.82 6.45
N TYR A 265 -17.73 -1.07 5.92
CA TYR A 265 -17.70 -0.63 4.53
C TYR A 265 -16.36 -1.00 3.91
N MET A 266 -16.37 -1.50 2.69
CA MET A 266 -15.18 -1.90 1.93
C MET A 266 -15.27 -1.30 0.54
N ASN A 267 -14.28 -0.47 0.19
CA ASN A 267 -14.08 -0.07 -1.20
C ASN A 267 -13.39 -1.21 -1.95
N PHE A 268 -13.79 -1.44 -3.19
CA PHE A 268 -13.22 -2.49 -4.05
C PHE A 268 -13.18 -2.03 -5.50
N MET A 269 -12.35 -2.70 -6.28
CA MET A 269 -12.29 -2.55 -7.73
C MET A 269 -12.65 -3.86 -8.43
N SER A 270 -13.40 -3.75 -9.53
CA SER A 270 -13.63 -4.84 -10.47
C SER A 270 -12.57 -4.78 -11.56
N ILE A 271 -11.73 -5.80 -11.63
CA ILE A 271 -10.65 -5.88 -12.60
C ILE A 271 -11.20 -6.33 -13.96
N LYS A 272 -10.92 -5.52 -15.00
CA LYS A 272 -11.23 -5.85 -16.40
C LYS A 272 -10.11 -6.71 -16.99
N ASN A 273 -8.88 -6.23 -16.92
CA ASN A 273 -7.72 -6.96 -17.43
C ASN A 273 -6.51 -6.70 -16.55
N TRP A 274 -5.72 -7.72 -16.33
CA TRP A 274 -4.37 -7.62 -15.80
C TRP A 274 -3.41 -7.28 -16.94
N GLY A 275 -2.63 -6.21 -16.79
CA GLY A 275 -1.60 -5.75 -17.73
C GLY A 275 -0.21 -6.32 -17.41
N ARG A 276 0.82 -5.53 -17.66
CA ARG A 276 2.20 -5.79 -17.24
C ARG A 276 2.36 -5.49 -15.75
N ASP A 277 3.55 -5.67 -15.24
CA ASP A 277 3.92 -5.43 -13.84
C ASP A 277 3.41 -4.05 -13.34
N GLY A 278 2.58 -4.07 -12.30
CA GLY A 278 1.96 -2.87 -11.74
C GLY A 278 0.89 -2.20 -12.62
N GLU A 279 0.44 -2.85 -13.67
CA GLU A 279 -0.60 -2.34 -14.56
C GLU A 279 -1.83 -3.25 -14.56
N TRP A 280 -2.98 -2.66 -14.50
CA TRP A 280 -4.29 -3.30 -14.72
C TRP A 280 -5.31 -2.25 -15.15
N SER A 281 -6.40 -2.70 -15.74
CA SER A 281 -7.57 -1.89 -16.02
C SER A 281 -8.76 -2.39 -15.19
N THR A 282 -9.65 -1.47 -14.86
CA THR A 282 -10.85 -1.77 -14.08
C THR A 282 -12.10 -1.57 -14.91
N ASN A 283 -13.17 -2.24 -14.52
CA ASN A 283 -14.50 -1.97 -15.00
C ASN A 283 -15.13 -0.82 -14.21
N TYR A 284 -15.03 -0.91 -12.89
CA TYR A 284 -15.57 0.05 -11.94
C TYR A 284 -14.91 -0.16 -10.57
N SER A 285 -15.05 0.84 -9.72
CA SER A 285 -14.91 0.69 -8.27
C SER A 285 -16.28 0.84 -7.59
N GLY A 286 -16.39 0.41 -6.35
CA GLY A 286 -17.63 0.52 -5.59
C GLY A 286 -17.43 0.25 -4.12
N ILE A 287 -18.50 0.43 -3.34
CA ILE A 287 -18.50 0.21 -1.89
C ILE A 287 -19.45 -0.95 -1.57
N ALA A 288 -18.94 -1.94 -0.87
CA ALA A 288 -19.72 -3.00 -0.25
C ALA A 288 -19.95 -2.69 1.23
N ARG A 289 -21.07 -3.16 1.78
CA ARG A 289 -21.47 -3.00 3.17
C ARG A 289 -21.72 -4.35 3.82
N SER A 290 -21.32 -4.49 5.08
CA SER A 290 -21.63 -5.62 5.95
C SER A 290 -22.23 -5.13 7.27
N LEU A 291 -23.25 -5.84 7.77
CA LEU A 291 -23.92 -5.57 9.04
C LEU A 291 -23.62 -6.64 10.10
N ASP A 292 -22.82 -7.63 9.76
CA ASP A 292 -22.57 -8.84 10.54
C ASP A 292 -21.05 -9.09 10.72
N ASN A 293 -20.32 -8.00 11.02
CA ASN A 293 -18.88 -8.03 11.26
C ASN A 293 -18.07 -8.64 10.12
N GLY A 294 -18.45 -8.35 8.87
CA GLY A 294 -17.76 -8.83 7.67
C GLY A 294 -18.08 -10.28 7.29
N GLN A 295 -19.12 -10.89 7.85
CA GLN A 295 -19.51 -12.26 7.51
C GLN A 295 -20.19 -12.34 6.14
N THR A 296 -21.04 -11.35 5.82
CA THR A 296 -21.69 -11.20 4.51
C THR A 296 -21.59 -9.76 4.02
N TRP A 297 -21.56 -9.60 2.71
CA TRP A 297 -21.35 -8.30 2.08
C TRP A 297 -22.35 -8.07 0.94
N GLY A 298 -22.88 -6.87 0.86
CA GLY A 298 -23.71 -6.41 -0.25
C GLY A 298 -23.16 -5.14 -0.87
N VAL A 299 -23.04 -5.10 -2.20
CA VAL A 299 -22.60 -3.91 -2.92
C VAL A 299 -23.69 -2.86 -2.93
N TYR A 300 -23.33 -1.61 -2.62
CA TYR A 300 -24.23 -0.48 -2.67
C TYR A 300 -24.26 0.10 -4.10
N PRO A 301 -25.38 -0.01 -4.85
CA PRO A 301 -25.42 0.37 -6.25
C PRO A 301 -25.09 1.84 -6.52
N GLY A 302 -25.46 2.74 -5.60
CA GLY A 302 -25.21 4.18 -5.70
C GLY A 302 -23.73 4.58 -5.51
N SER A 303 -22.84 3.63 -5.17
CA SER A 303 -21.42 3.86 -4.99
C SER A 303 -20.56 3.47 -6.21
N ILE A 304 -21.17 2.97 -7.27
CA ILE A 304 -20.43 2.46 -8.44
C ILE A 304 -19.85 3.62 -9.25
N ARG A 305 -18.53 3.60 -9.44
CA ARG A 305 -17.75 4.52 -10.25
C ARG A 305 -17.20 3.78 -11.46
N LEU A 306 -17.77 3.99 -12.63
CA LEU A 306 -17.26 3.38 -13.86
C LEU A 306 -15.87 3.93 -14.20
N ALA A 307 -14.98 3.07 -14.67
CA ALA A 307 -13.65 3.46 -15.11
C ALA A 307 -13.66 4.13 -16.49
N ALA A 308 -14.62 3.76 -17.36
CA ALA A 308 -14.86 4.37 -18.66
C ALA A 308 -16.31 4.11 -19.10
N ALA A 309 -16.75 4.78 -20.16
CA ALA A 309 -18.13 4.72 -20.63
C ALA A 309 -18.57 3.33 -21.14
N ASP A 310 -17.62 2.52 -21.58
CA ASP A 310 -17.85 1.20 -22.20
C ASP A 310 -17.61 0.01 -21.24
N THR A 311 -17.28 0.26 -19.98
CA THR A 311 -16.87 -0.81 -19.06
C THR A 311 -18.04 -1.61 -18.47
N VAL A 312 -19.23 -1.00 -18.41
CA VAL A 312 -20.45 -1.64 -17.92
C VAL A 312 -21.61 -1.36 -18.88
N PRO A 313 -22.25 -2.37 -19.49
CA PRO A 313 -23.37 -2.16 -20.38
C PRO A 313 -24.51 -1.36 -19.72
N GLY A 314 -24.95 -0.29 -20.36
CA GLY A 314 -26.01 0.59 -19.87
C GLY A 314 -25.65 1.41 -18.62
N GLY A 315 -24.39 1.35 -18.19
CA GLY A 315 -23.89 2.14 -17.07
C GLY A 315 -23.70 3.61 -17.44
N ARG A 316 -23.82 4.51 -16.47
CA ARG A 316 -23.56 5.94 -16.66
C ARG A 316 -22.16 6.28 -16.16
N PHE A 317 -21.30 6.67 -17.08
CA PHE A 317 -19.95 7.16 -16.76
C PHE A 317 -20.00 8.67 -16.42
N PHE A 318 -19.28 9.04 -15.39
CA PHE A 318 -19.03 10.42 -15.01
C PHE A 318 -17.52 10.66 -15.10
N PRO A 319 -17.04 11.62 -15.95
CA PRO A 319 -15.63 11.95 -16.03
C PRO A 319 -15.03 12.26 -14.66
N GLY A 320 -13.79 11.83 -14.42
CA GLY A 320 -13.11 11.95 -13.13
C GLY A 320 -13.29 10.71 -12.24
N ASN A 321 -14.28 9.85 -12.46
CA ASN A 321 -14.43 8.60 -11.71
C ASN A 321 -13.29 7.61 -11.97
N GLU A 322 -12.62 7.71 -13.11
CA GLU A 322 -11.41 6.94 -13.43
C GLU A 322 -10.26 7.22 -12.46
N ASN A 323 -10.27 8.36 -11.79
CA ASN A 323 -9.28 8.74 -10.78
C ASN A 323 -9.58 8.17 -9.37
N PHE A 324 -10.67 7.45 -9.21
CA PHE A 324 -11.12 6.87 -7.93
C PHE A 324 -11.38 5.38 -8.06
N GLN A 325 -10.52 4.66 -8.78
CA GLN A 325 -10.66 3.21 -8.98
C GLN A 325 -10.00 2.41 -7.86
N MET A 326 -8.90 2.88 -7.31
CA MET A 326 -8.37 2.45 -6.03
C MET A 326 -8.59 3.57 -5.01
N GLY A 327 -8.46 3.27 -3.72
CA GLY A 327 -8.67 4.29 -2.72
C GLY A 327 -8.15 3.94 -1.33
N ALA A 328 -8.13 4.96 -0.48
CA ALA A 328 -7.89 4.83 0.95
C ALA A 328 -8.85 5.72 1.73
N PHE A 329 -9.56 5.14 2.69
CA PHE A 329 -10.38 5.90 3.61
C PHE A 329 -9.51 6.47 4.75
N MET A 330 -9.75 7.72 5.11
CA MET A 330 -9.06 8.41 6.19
C MET A 330 -10.03 9.31 6.95
N PRO A 331 -10.37 8.99 8.21
CA PRO A 331 -11.18 9.88 9.05
C PRO A 331 -10.47 11.23 9.28
N GLY A 332 -11.20 12.32 9.04
CA GLY A 332 -10.72 13.67 9.33
C GLY A 332 -11.00 14.07 10.78
N LYS A 333 -10.19 14.97 11.30
CA LYS A 333 -10.44 15.62 12.62
C LYS A 333 -11.57 16.65 12.58
N ASP A 334 -12.03 17.00 11.38
CA ASP A 334 -13.13 17.95 11.10
C ASP A 334 -14.50 17.27 10.94
N GLY A 335 -14.56 15.95 11.19
CA GLY A 335 -15.78 15.16 11.11
C GLY A 335 -16.15 14.67 9.71
N TYR A 336 -15.36 15.00 8.69
CA TYR A 336 -15.50 14.37 7.37
C TYR A 336 -14.75 13.03 7.31
N LEU A 337 -15.23 12.14 6.45
CA LEU A 337 -14.48 11.00 5.97
C LEU A 337 -13.85 11.38 4.63
N TYR A 338 -12.53 11.34 4.58
CA TYR A 338 -11.76 11.55 3.37
C TYR A 338 -11.56 10.24 2.62
N SER A 339 -11.60 10.30 1.30
CA SER A 339 -11.32 9.18 0.42
C SER A 339 -10.29 9.63 -0.62
N PHE A 340 -9.09 9.11 -0.48
CA PHE A 340 -8.10 9.21 -1.55
C PHE A 340 -8.55 8.36 -2.72
N GLY A 341 -8.18 8.77 -3.92
CA GLY A 341 -8.39 8.01 -5.14
C GLY A 341 -7.15 7.99 -6.00
N THR A 342 -6.94 6.89 -6.69
CA THR A 342 -5.96 6.78 -7.78
C THR A 342 -6.60 6.09 -8.98
N PRO A 343 -6.11 6.34 -10.21
CA PRO A 343 -6.44 5.50 -11.35
C PRO A 343 -6.03 4.05 -11.13
N PRO A 344 -6.52 3.10 -11.94
CA PRO A 344 -6.07 1.72 -11.85
C PRO A 344 -4.58 1.60 -12.19
N GLY A 345 -3.91 0.63 -11.56
CA GLY A 345 -2.46 0.47 -11.65
C GLY A 345 -1.70 1.33 -10.64
N ARG A 346 -0.36 1.33 -10.75
CA ARG A 346 0.54 1.99 -9.79
C ARG A 346 1.25 3.22 -10.35
N SER A 347 0.77 3.78 -11.46
CA SER A 347 1.44 4.92 -12.14
C SER A 347 0.73 6.26 -11.96
N GLY A 348 -0.50 6.25 -11.45
CA GLY A 348 -1.36 7.43 -11.35
C GLY A 348 -0.96 8.39 -10.22
N ALA A 349 -1.51 9.59 -10.26
CA ALA A 349 -1.46 10.56 -9.17
C ALA A 349 -2.53 10.24 -8.12
N ALA A 350 -2.39 10.83 -6.92
CA ALA A 350 -3.41 10.77 -5.89
C ALA A 350 -4.36 11.96 -5.97
N PHE A 351 -5.65 11.68 -5.85
CA PHE A 351 -6.76 12.64 -5.79
C PHE A 351 -7.45 12.55 -4.44
N LEU A 352 -8.25 13.54 -4.08
CA LEU A 352 -8.95 13.58 -2.80
C LEU A 352 -10.41 13.93 -2.97
N SER A 353 -11.25 13.15 -2.29
CA SER A 353 -12.66 13.48 -2.07
C SER A 353 -12.99 13.38 -0.58
N ARG A 354 -14.13 13.96 -0.17
CA ARG A 354 -14.65 13.82 1.18
C ARG A 354 -16.16 13.69 1.18
N VAL A 355 -16.66 13.11 2.24
CA VAL A 355 -18.10 12.91 2.45
C VAL A 355 -18.41 12.93 3.95
N GLN A 356 -19.64 13.28 4.33
CA GLN A 356 -20.11 13.03 5.69
C GLN A 356 -20.17 11.52 5.93
N PRO A 357 -19.68 11.00 7.07
CA PRO A 357 -19.61 9.55 7.30
C PRO A 357 -20.90 8.80 7.03
N GLY A 358 -22.05 9.35 7.47
CA GLY A 358 -23.37 8.74 7.25
C GLY A 358 -23.82 8.66 5.79
N ALA A 359 -23.12 9.35 4.88
CA ALA A 359 -23.42 9.35 3.45
C ALA A 359 -22.34 8.64 2.60
N LEU A 360 -21.42 7.89 3.24
CA LEU A 360 -20.29 7.24 2.58
C LEU A 360 -20.65 6.50 1.27
N PRO A 361 -21.72 5.70 1.16
CA PRO A 361 -22.02 4.99 -0.09
C PRO A 361 -22.78 5.83 -1.13
N ASP A 362 -23.10 7.09 -0.85
CA ASP A 362 -23.85 7.98 -1.76
C ASP A 362 -22.93 8.97 -2.48
N LEU A 363 -22.58 8.68 -3.74
CA LEU A 363 -21.71 9.54 -4.55
C LEU A 363 -22.28 10.95 -4.78
N GLY A 364 -23.59 11.14 -4.68
CA GLY A 364 -24.26 12.44 -4.77
C GLY A 364 -24.01 13.37 -3.57
N LYS A 365 -23.28 12.90 -2.56
CA LYS A 365 -22.94 13.66 -1.35
C LYS A 365 -21.43 13.96 -1.25
N TYR A 366 -20.64 13.46 -2.20
CA TYR A 366 -19.21 13.69 -2.20
C TYR A 366 -18.85 15.10 -2.65
N GLN A 367 -17.74 15.59 -2.11
CA GLN A 367 -17.04 16.79 -2.54
C GLN A 367 -15.63 16.38 -2.99
N TYR A 368 -15.15 17.03 -4.04
CA TYR A 368 -13.87 16.74 -4.68
C TYR A 368 -12.94 17.94 -4.54
N TRP A 369 -11.68 17.70 -4.18
CA TRP A 369 -10.69 18.75 -3.97
C TRP A 369 -10.16 19.30 -5.30
N ASN A 370 -10.33 20.59 -5.54
CA ASN A 370 -9.92 21.28 -6.76
C ASN A 370 -8.78 22.30 -6.53
N GLY A 371 -7.91 22.04 -5.54
CA GLY A 371 -6.76 22.89 -5.21
C GLY A 371 -7.12 24.09 -4.32
N GLU A 372 -6.09 24.74 -3.77
CA GLU A 372 -6.25 25.82 -2.76
C GLU A 372 -7.10 26.98 -3.23
N GLY A 373 -7.01 27.38 -4.48
CA GLY A 373 -7.75 28.54 -5.00
C GLY A 373 -9.23 28.29 -5.29
N ARG A 374 -9.65 27.03 -5.38
CA ARG A 374 -11.01 26.63 -5.79
C ARG A 374 -11.75 25.82 -4.72
N GLY A 375 -11.02 25.17 -3.81
CA GLY A 375 -11.59 24.45 -2.68
C GLY A 375 -12.35 23.18 -3.09
N TRP A 376 -13.40 22.89 -2.33
CA TRP A 376 -14.21 21.67 -2.48
C TRP A 376 -15.37 21.88 -3.46
N VAL A 377 -15.44 21.04 -4.49
CA VAL A 377 -16.51 21.06 -5.51
C VAL A 377 -17.46 19.90 -5.25
N PRO A 378 -18.77 20.15 -5.04
CA PRO A 378 -19.72 19.09 -4.78
C PRO A 378 -20.08 18.31 -6.04
N VAL A 379 -20.25 16.99 -5.90
CA VAL A 379 -20.84 16.05 -6.87
C VAL A 379 -20.06 15.81 -8.17
N ASP A 380 -19.10 16.66 -8.51
CA ASP A 380 -18.36 16.60 -9.76
C ASP A 380 -16.95 16.01 -9.60
N PRO A 381 -16.74 14.71 -9.87
CA PRO A 381 -15.42 14.08 -9.77
C PRO A 381 -14.41 14.62 -10.79
N SER A 382 -14.86 15.22 -11.91
CA SER A 382 -13.97 15.80 -12.92
C SER A 382 -13.26 17.06 -12.43
N ALA A 383 -13.79 17.69 -11.38
CA ALA A 383 -13.17 18.84 -10.74
C ALA A 383 -11.96 18.46 -9.87
N ALA A 384 -11.78 17.19 -9.53
CA ALA A 384 -10.67 16.77 -8.68
C ALA A 384 -9.32 17.04 -9.34
N THR A 385 -8.42 17.70 -8.61
CA THR A 385 -7.02 17.90 -9.00
C THR A 385 -6.10 17.02 -8.16
N PRO A 386 -4.94 16.59 -8.69
CA PRO A 386 -3.98 15.81 -7.91
C PRO A 386 -3.55 16.56 -6.64
N ILE A 387 -3.54 15.88 -5.50
CA ILE A 387 -3.00 16.41 -4.24
C ILE A 387 -1.50 16.17 -4.11
N PHE A 388 -1.00 15.12 -4.76
CA PHE A 388 0.42 14.89 -5.05
C PHE A 388 0.58 14.01 -6.29
N PRO A 389 1.74 14.15 -7.00
CA PRO A 389 1.96 13.44 -8.25
C PRO A 389 2.13 11.93 -8.04
N GLY A 390 1.94 11.17 -9.14
CA GLY A 390 2.36 9.77 -9.21
C GLY A 390 3.87 9.60 -9.33
N PRO A 391 4.32 8.33 -9.26
CA PRO A 391 3.56 7.09 -9.34
C PRO A 391 3.05 6.59 -7.98
N VAL A 392 1.75 6.52 -7.78
CA VAL A 392 1.11 6.08 -6.53
C VAL A 392 0.36 4.78 -6.75
N GLY A 393 0.72 3.76 -5.99
CA GLY A 393 0.04 2.47 -5.93
C GLY A 393 -0.94 2.37 -4.75
N GLU A 394 -1.09 1.16 -4.23
CA GLU A 394 -1.94 0.88 -3.07
C GLU A 394 -1.50 1.72 -1.88
N MET A 395 -2.48 2.30 -1.19
CA MET A 395 -2.22 3.27 -0.13
C MET A 395 -3.13 3.06 1.08
N SER A 396 -2.68 3.59 2.20
CA SER A 396 -3.43 3.73 3.44
C SER A 396 -3.15 5.08 4.09
N GLY A 397 -4.03 5.54 4.97
CA GLY A 397 -3.85 6.83 5.61
C GLY A 397 -4.55 6.92 6.97
N GLN A 398 -3.98 7.74 7.85
CA GLN A 398 -4.55 8.08 9.15
C GLN A 398 -4.09 9.46 9.63
N TYR A 399 -4.75 10.00 10.63
CA TYR A 399 -4.17 11.03 11.47
C TYR A 399 -3.31 10.35 12.53
N ASN A 400 -2.03 10.68 12.60
CA ASN A 400 -1.13 10.14 13.62
C ASN A 400 -1.07 11.09 14.82
N ASP A 401 -1.47 10.58 15.99
CA ASP A 401 -1.56 11.40 17.21
C ASP A 401 -0.18 11.79 17.78
N TYR A 402 0.86 11.04 17.47
CA TYR A 402 2.24 11.39 17.87
C TYR A 402 2.80 12.52 16.99
N LEU A 403 2.69 12.38 15.68
CA LEU A 403 3.14 13.41 14.72
C LEU A 403 2.25 14.65 14.73
N LYS A 404 1.02 14.57 15.25
CA LYS A 404 -0.02 15.62 15.13
C LYS A 404 -0.32 16.00 13.68
N GLN A 405 -0.14 15.06 12.76
CA GLN A 405 -0.31 15.25 11.33
C GLN A 405 -1.02 14.06 10.68
N TYR A 406 -1.57 14.29 9.53
CA TYR A 406 -2.04 13.23 8.64
C TYR A 406 -0.83 12.54 8.03
N LEU A 407 -0.90 11.24 7.96
CA LEU A 407 0.12 10.35 7.42
C LEU A 407 -0.52 9.45 6.36
N VAL A 408 0.10 9.34 5.20
CA VAL A 408 -0.21 8.31 4.21
C VAL A 408 1.03 7.46 3.93
N LEU A 409 0.80 6.18 3.75
CA LEU A 409 1.77 5.23 3.19
C LEU A 409 1.26 4.76 1.85
N TYR A 410 2.14 4.60 0.86
CA TYR A 410 1.80 4.02 -0.43
C TYR A 410 2.99 3.35 -1.09
N THR A 411 2.71 2.49 -2.07
CA THR A 411 3.73 1.91 -2.95
C THR A 411 4.09 2.90 -4.05
N ASN A 412 5.36 3.27 -4.18
CA ASN A 412 5.83 3.98 -5.38
C ASN A 412 5.90 3.01 -6.55
N GLY A 413 5.02 3.19 -7.55
CA GLY A 413 4.92 2.29 -8.69
C GLY A 413 6.10 2.30 -9.65
N GLY A 414 7.08 3.20 -9.45
CA GLY A 414 8.29 3.27 -10.26
C GLY A 414 9.43 2.37 -9.76
N ASN A 415 9.54 2.20 -8.44
CA ASN A 415 10.64 1.46 -7.80
C ASN A 415 10.21 0.48 -6.70
N ASN A 416 8.91 0.44 -6.37
CA ASN A 416 8.30 -0.36 -5.29
C ASN A 416 8.77 -0.02 -3.88
N ASP A 417 9.30 1.16 -3.67
CA ASP A 417 9.56 1.64 -2.33
C ASP A 417 8.24 1.94 -1.59
N VAL A 418 8.22 1.70 -0.30
CA VAL A 418 7.17 2.19 0.59
C VAL A 418 7.47 3.64 0.89
N ILE A 419 6.60 4.52 0.44
CA ILE A 419 6.70 5.97 0.64
C ILE A 419 5.73 6.41 1.71
N ALA A 420 6.22 7.29 2.57
CA ALA A 420 5.40 8.06 3.49
C ALA A 420 5.29 9.52 3.02
N ARG A 421 4.14 10.15 3.30
CA ARG A 421 3.96 11.60 3.24
C ARG A 421 3.19 12.06 4.46
N THR A 422 3.50 13.24 4.95
CA THR A 422 2.82 13.86 6.08
C THR A 422 2.23 15.21 5.68
N ALA A 423 1.14 15.61 6.34
CA ALA A 423 0.50 16.90 6.09
C ALA A 423 -0.26 17.40 7.33
N PRO A 424 -0.36 18.72 7.54
CA PRO A 424 -1.16 19.30 8.63
C PRO A 424 -2.67 19.15 8.39
N LYS A 425 -3.09 19.02 7.13
CA LYS A 425 -4.49 18.88 6.70
C LYS A 425 -4.61 17.78 5.65
N PRO A 426 -5.79 17.15 5.48
CA PRO A 426 -5.99 16.15 4.43
C PRO A 426 -5.73 16.67 3.02
N GLU A 427 -6.01 17.94 2.78
CA GLU A 427 -5.75 18.62 1.51
C GLU A 427 -4.27 18.97 1.29
N GLY A 428 -3.45 18.86 2.32
CA GLY A 428 -2.04 19.24 2.29
C GLY A 428 -1.75 20.58 2.97
N PRO A 429 -0.60 21.22 2.66
CA PRO A 429 0.40 20.70 1.74
C PRO A 429 1.04 19.40 2.25
N TRP A 430 1.16 18.43 1.36
CA TRP A 430 1.83 17.16 1.66
C TRP A 430 3.35 17.31 1.52
N SER A 431 4.09 16.67 2.41
CA SER A 431 5.55 16.59 2.31
C SER A 431 6.00 16.02 0.96
N PRO A 432 7.24 16.24 0.53
CA PRO A 432 7.89 15.42 -0.48
C PRO A 432 7.84 13.93 -0.13
N GLU A 433 8.17 13.07 -1.10
CA GLU A 433 8.31 11.63 -0.85
C GLU A 433 9.35 11.34 0.23
N GLN A 434 8.97 10.51 1.19
CA GLN A 434 9.82 10.08 2.29
C GLN A 434 9.91 8.55 2.25
N PRO A 435 10.95 7.96 1.65
CA PRO A 435 11.13 6.52 1.64
C PRO A 435 11.23 5.97 3.06
N LEU A 436 10.34 5.02 3.39
CA LEU A 436 10.28 4.37 4.69
C LEU A 436 10.92 2.98 4.63
N VAL A 437 10.58 2.20 3.59
CA VAL A 437 11.23 0.92 3.28
C VAL A 437 11.54 0.92 1.79
N THR A 438 12.79 0.70 1.41
CA THR A 438 13.14 0.60 0.00
C THR A 438 13.10 -0.84 -0.49
N SER A 439 12.82 -1.02 -1.77
CA SER A 439 12.87 -2.32 -2.44
C SER A 439 14.26 -2.95 -2.40
N PHE A 440 15.30 -2.14 -2.22
CA PHE A 440 16.67 -2.60 -2.00
C PHE A 440 16.88 -3.18 -0.59
N GLN A 441 16.31 -2.54 0.44
CA GLN A 441 16.37 -3.04 1.83
C GLN A 441 15.59 -4.33 2.01
N MET A 442 14.47 -4.45 1.29
CA MET A 442 13.60 -5.62 1.34
C MET A 442 13.31 -6.13 -0.08
N PRO A 443 14.24 -6.95 -0.64
CA PRO A 443 14.06 -7.52 -1.97
C PRO A 443 12.93 -8.55 -1.99
N GLY A 444 12.34 -8.75 -3.16
CA GLY A 444 11.25 -9.70 -3.36
C GLY A 444 9.95 -9.05 -3.82
N GLY A 445 9.95 -7.72 -4.03
CA GLY A 445 8.79 -6.99 -4.54
C GLY A 445 7.79 -6.65 -3.45
N ILE A 446 8.11 -5.65 -2.63
CA ILE A 446 7.20 -5.12 -1.60
C ILE A 446 6.16 -4.20 -2.21
N TYR A 447 4.92 -4.22 -1.66
CA TYR A 447 3.81 -3.38 -2.07
C TYR A 447 2.68 -3.37 -1.04
N ALA A 448 1.68 -2.50 -1.24
CA ALA A 448 0.47 -2.39 -0.42
C ALA A 448 0.78 -2.20 1.09
N PRO A 449 1.39 -1.06 1.48
CA PRO A 449 1.59 -0.74 2.88
C PRO A 449 0.25 -0.30 3.50
N MET A 450 -0.29 -1.10 4.43
CA MET A 450 -1.61 -0.91 5.03
C MET A 450 -1.49 -0.64 6.53
N ILE A 451 -1.66 0.62 6.95
CA ILE A 451 -1.49 1.04 8.35
C ILE A 451 -2.48 0.32 9.25
N HIS A 452 -1.99 -0.22 10.37
CA HIS A 452 -2.83 -0.87 11.36
C HIS A 452 -3.64 0.17 12.16
N PRO A 453 -4.97 0.04 12.30
CA PRO A 453 -5.84 1.10 12.85
C PRO A 453 -5.59 1.42 14.33
N TRP A 454 -4.98 0.50 15.09
CA TRP A 454 -4.62 0.72 16.50
C TRP A 454 -3.19 1.23 16.69
N SER A 455 -2.53 1.62 15.61
CA SER A 455 -1.14 2.07 15.58
C SER A 455 -1.06 3.53 15.14
N ASN A 456 -1.45 4.46 16.00
CA ASN A 456 -1.46 5.90 15.72
C ASN A 456 -0.49 6.71 16.60
N GLY A 457 0.43 6.01 17.26
CA GLY A 457 1.46 6.58 18.13
C GLY A 457 2.83 6.67 17.46
N LYS A 458 3.88 6.71 18.32
CA LYS A 458 5.28 6.68 17.90
C LYS A 458 5.65 5.35 17.22
N ASP A 459 5.11 4.25 17.73
CA ASP A 459 5.26 2.92 17.16
C ASP A 459 4.20 2.71 16.09
N LEU A 460 4.64 2.76 14.83
CA LEU A 460 3.76 2.62 13.66
C LEU A 460 3.86 1.19 13.13
N TYR A 461 2.76 0.45 13.19
CA TYR A 461 2.63 -0.88 12.60
C TYR A 461 1.81 -0.81 11.30
N PHE A 462 2.22 -1.57 10.30
CA PHE A 462 1.50 -1.68 9.03
C PHE A 462 1.73 -3.05 8.39
N ASN A 463 0.72 -3.54 7.69
CA ASN A 463 0.86 -4.71 6.85
C ASN A 463 1.56 -4.33 5.56
N LEU A 464 2.37 -5.25 5.01
CA LEU A 464 3.11 -5.08 3.77
C LEU A 464 3.14 -6.39 3.00
N SER A 465 2.74 -6.36 1.74
CA SER A 465 2.79 -7.54 0.88
C SER A 465 4.18 -7.78 0.34
N LEU A 466 4.60 -9.04 0.28
CA LEU A 466 5.83 -9.51 -0.33
C LEU A 466 5.49 -10.40 -1.54
N TRP A 467 5.71 -9.89 -2.74
CA TRP A 467 5.34 -10.57 -3.97
C TRP A 467 5.98 -11.95 -4.13
N SER A 468 7.29 -12.06 -3.87
CA SER A 468 8.03 -13.32 -4.08
C SER A 468 7.56 -14.47 -3.20
N ALA A 469 7.01 -14.18 -2.02
CA ALA A 469 6.37 -15.15 -1.14
C ALA A 469 4.86 -15.23 -1.36
N TYR A 470 4.28 -14.17 -1.93
CA TYR A 470 2.84 -13.92 -2.02
C TYR A 470 2.15 -13.96 -0.65
N ASP A 471 2.77 -13.33 0.31
CA ASP A 471 2.35 -13.30 1.71
C ASP A 471 2.35 -11.89 2.26
N VAL A 472 1.61 -11.70 3.34
CA VAL A 472 1.51 -10.44 4.06
C VAL A 472 2.37 -10.51 5.32
N MET A 473 3.18 -9.47 5.52
CA MET A 473 4.04 -9.24 6.67
C MET A 473 3.45 -8.14 7.55
N LEU A 474 3.67 -8.20 8.85
CA LEU A 474 3.52 -7.08 9.76
C LEU A 474 4.87 -6.38 9.93
N MET A 475 4.89 -5.10 9.65
CA MET A 475 6.06 -4.22 9.79
C MET A 475 5.90 -3.31 10.99
N HIS A 476 7.00 -2.93 11.60
CA HIS A 476 7.08 -1.95 12.69
C HIS A 476 8.06 -0.83 12.33
N THR A 477 7.62 0.40 12.49
CA THR A 477 8.44 1.61 12.33
C THR A 477 8.41 2.42 13.62
N VAL A 478 9.58 2.85 14.09
CA VAL A 478 9.67 3.82 15.18
C VAL A 478 9.79 5.21 14.57
N LEU A 479 8.73 6.01 14.71
CA LEU A 479 8.73 7.39 14.22
C LEU A 479 9.71 8.26 15.01
N PRO A 480 10.37 9.24 14.39
CA PRO A 480 11.42 10.06 15.00
C PRO A 480 10.96 10.95 16.15
#